data_7388b71ecd0447eed183b7a7e9cc7e19
#
_entry.id   7388b71ecd0447eed183b7a7e9cc7e19
#
_cell.length_a   1.000
_cell.length_b   1.000
_cell.length_c   1.000
_cell.angle_alpha   90.00
_cell.angle_beta   90.00
_cell.angle_gamma   90.00
#
_symmetry.space_group_name_H-M   'P 1'
#
loop_
_entity.id
_entity.type
_entity.pdbx_description
1 polymer ?
#
loop_
_entity_poly.entity_id
_entity_poly.type
_entity_poly.pdbx_seq_one_letter_code
_entity_poly.pdbx_strand_id
1 'polypeptide(L)'
;NPGPGGWAWVVPDGPYAAGYEAQTTNQRMELTATLEAVRTFAGPLLVVSDSTYVVHCFRDGWWEKWLRKGWVNAKKEPVANRDLWEPLIEAVRARGNVDFRWVKGHSGDRWNDEADRLAVEAGTLQTDLSG
;
A
#
# COMPACT_ATOMS: atom_id res chain seq x y z
N ASN A 1 4.57 5.71 14.31
CA ASN A 1 4.17 6.90 15.05
C ASN A 1 2.80 7.37 14.61
N PRO A 2 1.76 7.25 15.45
CA PRO A 2 0.45 7.79 15.10
C PRO A 2 0.51 9.31 14.91
N GLY A 3 -0.16 9.79 13.90
CA GLY A 3 -0.21 11.20 13.57
C GLY A 3 -0.77 11.40 12.17
N PRO A 4 -0.76 12.62 11.66
CA PRO A 4 -1.23 12.87 10.30
C PRO A 4 -0.28 12.25 9.28
N GLY A 5 -0.82 11.81 8.14
CA GLY A 5 -0.03 11.24 7.07
C GLY A 5 -0.75 11.27 5.74
N GLY A 6 -0.01 10.94 4.69
CA GLY A 6 -0.54 10.88 3.33
C GLY A 6 -0.16 9.58 2.64
N TRP A 7 -0.93 9.24 1.61
CA TRP A 7 -0.67 8.10 0.76
C TRP A 7 -0.80 8.54 -0.71
N ALA A 8 -0.17 7.81 -1.60
CA ALA A 8 -0.28 8.10 -3.04
C ALA A 8 0.02 6.88 -3.89
N TRP A 9 -0.62 6.80 -5.06
CA TRP A 9 -0.21 5.92 -6.13
C TRP A 9 -0.08 6.72 -7.43
N VAL A 10 0.85 6.29 -8.28
CA VAL A 10 1.16 6.98 -9.55
C VAL A 10 1.30 5.92 -10.64
N VAL A 11 0.68 6.14 -11.79
CA VAL A 11 0.96 5.37 -13.00
C VAL A 11 2.00 6.14 -13.81
N PRO A 12 3.13 5.53 -14.20
CA PRO A 12 4.13 6.23 -15.02
C PRO A 12 3.49 6.87 -16.26
N ASP A 13 3.71 8.17 -16.41
CA ASP A 13 3.13 9.00 -17.49
C ASP A 13 1.60 8.95 -17.56
N GLY A 14 0.96 8.63 -16.46
CA GLY A 14 -0.49 8.47 -16.39
C GLY A 14 -1.09 9.11 -15.16
N PRO A 15 -2.28 8.63 -14.74
CA PRO A 15 -2.99 9.22 -13.62
C PRO A 15 -2.31 8.97 -12.29
N TYR A 16 -2.71 9.76 -11.30
CA TYR A 16 -2.30 9.58 -9.92
C TYR A 16 -3.46 9.90 -8.98
N ALA A 17 -3.36 9.40 -7.76
CA ALA A 17 -4.23 9.82 -6.67
C ALA A 17 -3.44 9.81 -5.37
N ALA A 18 -3.80 10.69 -4.48
CA ALA A 18 -3.20 10.81 -3.17
C ALA A 18 -4.28 11.19 -2.17
N GLY A 19 -4.05 10.86 -0.90
CA GLY A 19 -5.02 11.15 0.13
C GLY A 19 -4.36 11.45 1.47
N TYR A 20 -5.18 11.87 2.41
CA TYR A 20 -4.75 12.32 3.73
C TYR A 20 -5.55 11.62 4.82
N GLU A 21 -4.87 11.30 5.90
CA GLU A 21 -5.48 10.80 7.13
C GLU A 21 -4.96 11.60 8.32
N ALA A 22 -5.88 12.05 9.18
CA ALA A 22 -5.50 12.85 10.34
C ALA A 22 -4.76 12.05 11.40
N GLN A 23 -5.07 10.77 11.52
CA GLN A 23 -4.50 9.88 12.53
C GLN A 23 -4.17 8.53 11.91
N THR A 24 -2.89 8.31 11.65
CA THR A 24 -2.43 7.12 10.92
C THR A 24 -0.97 6.80 11.21
N THR A 25 -0.44 5.79 10.51
CA THR A 25 0.98 5.42 10.55
C THR A 25 1.48 5.28 9.12
N ASN A 26 2.81 5.26 8.94
CA ASN A 26 3.41 5.04 7.62
C ASN A 26 2.96 3.71 7.02
N GLN A 27 2.92 2.65 7.82
CA GLN A 27 2.48 1.34 7.33
C GLN A 27 1.02 1.38 6.84
N ARG A 28 0.14 2.05 7.59
CA ARG A 28 -1.25 2.19 7.17
C ARG A 28 -1.37 2.98 5.86
N MET A 29 -0.56 4.01 5.68
CA MET A 29 -0.59 4.81 4.46
C MET A 29 -0.10 4.01 3.25
N GLU A 30 0.93 3.18 3.43
CA GLU A 30 1.41 2.30 2.37
C GLU A 30 0.34 1.25 1.98
N LEU A 31 -0.34 0.69 2.95
CA LEU A 31 -1.45 -0.24 2.72
C LEU A 31 -2.62 0.45 2.00
N THR A 32 -2.96 1.66 2.43
CA THR A 32 -4.06 2.43 1.84
C THR A 32 -3.77 2.75 0.38
N ALA A 33 -2.55 3.20 0.06
CA ALA A 33 -2.16 3.49 -1.32
C ALA A 33 -2.29 2.24 -2.20
N THR A 34 -1.82 1.10 -1.71
CA THR A 34 -1.87 -0.16 -2.44
C THR A 34 -3.31 -0.61 -2.66
N LEU A 35 -4.13 -0.56 -1.62
CA LEU A 35 -5.54 -0.95 -1.69
C LEU A 35 -6.31 -0.06 -2.68
N GLU A 36 -6.10 1.24 -2.63
CA GLU A 36 -6.74 2.17 -3.55
C GLU A 36 -6.32 1.94 -4.99
N ALA A 37 -5.04 1.67 -5.24
CA ALA A 37 -4.54 1.34 -6.57
C ALA A 37 -5.17 0.04 -7.09
N VAL A 38 -5.20 -1.00 -6.28
CA VAL A 38 -5.78 -2.29 -6.68
C VAL A 38 -7.26 -2.15 -6.99
N ARG A 39 -8.00 -1.36 -6.22
CA ARG A 39 -9.42 -1.12 -6.45
C ARG A 39 -9.71 -0.26 -7.68
N THR A 40 -8.78 0.61 -8.04
CA THR A 40 -8.96 1.55 -9.15
C THR A 40 -8.79 0.88 -10.51
N PHE A 41 -7.87 -0.06 -10.63
CA PHE A 41 -7.51 -0.68 -11.92
C PHE A 41 -8.04 -2.10 -12.02
N ALA A 42 -8.64 -2.43 -13.18
CA ALA A 42 -9.27 -3.74 -13.39
C ALA A 42 -8.37 -4.75 -14.12
N GLY A 43 -7.42 -4.30 -14.93
CA GLY A 43 -6.55 -5.18 -15.72
C GLY A 43 -5.37 -5.74 -14.93
N PRO A 44 -4.44 -6.43 -15.60
CA PRO A 44 -3.20 -6.85 -14.95
C PRO A 44 -2.49 -5.66 -14.34
N LEU A 45 -1.96 -5.83 -13.14
CA LEU A 45 -1.37 -4.74 -12.38
C LEU A 45 -0.04 -5.17 -11.77
N LEU A 46 1.00 -4.35 -11.96
CA LEU A 46 2.26 -4.49 -11.24
C LEU A 46 2.35 -3.35 -10.22
N VAL A 47 2.33 -3.70 -8.95
CA VAL A 47 2.52 -2.74 -7.86
C VAL A 47 4.01 -2.65 -7.57
N VAL A 48 4.57 -1.46 -7.76
CA VAL A 48 5.98 -1.17 -7.47
C VAL A 48 6.00 -0.31 -6.21
N SER A 49 6.66 -0.78 -5.17
CA SER A 49 6.64 -0.12 -3.86
C SER A 49 7.99 -0.25 -3.17
N ASP A 50 8.34 0.76 -2.38
CA ASP A 50 9.52 0.68 -1.50
C ASP A 50 9.18 0.09 -0.13
N SER A 51 7.93 -0.27 0.10
CA SER A 51 7.51 -0.88 1.36
C SER A 51 7.80 -2.37 1.38
N THR A 52 8.79 -2.80 2.15
CA THR A 52 9.05 -4.23 2.38
C THR A 52 7.85 -4.87 3.08
N TYR A 53 7.19 -4.12 3.95
CA TYR A 53 6.01 -4.57 4.68
C TYR A 53 4.89 -5.04 3.74
N VAL A 54 4.59 -4.25 2.71
CA VAL A 54 3.56 -4.60 1.72
C VAL A 54 4.04 -5.69 0.76
N VAL A 55 5.21 -5.47 0.14
CA VAL A 55 5.70 -6.36 -0.93
C VAL A 55 5.99 -7.75 -0.39
N HIS A 56 6.65 -7.87 0.78
CA HIS A 56 7.02 -9.17 1.32
C HIS A 56 5.81 -9.98 1.77
N CYS A 57 4.73 -9.33 2.19
CA CYS A 57 3.52 -10.06 2.54
C CYS A 57 3.04 -10.94 1.38
N PHE A 58 3.06 -10.39 0.17
CA PHE A 58 2.62 -11.12 -1.01
C PHE A 58 3.71 -12.03 -1.59
N ARG A 59 4.96 -11.60 -1.57
CA ARG A 59 6.07 -12.41 -2.10
C ARG A 59 6.40 -13.60 -1.23
N ASP A 60 6.36 -13.42 0.10
CA ASP A 60 6.75 -14.46 1.05
C ASP A 60 5.55 -15.23 1.62
N GLY A 61 4.35 -14.86 1.22
CA GLY A 61 3.15 -15.60 1.59
C GLY A 61 2.71 -15.44 3.04
N TRP A 62 3.01 -14.30 3.68
CA TRP A 62 2.57 -14.05 5.06
C TRP A 62 1.06 -14.15 5.20
N TRP A 63 0.32 -13.68 4.19
CA TRP A 63 -1.14 -13.68 4.21
C TRP A 63 -1.72 -15.10 4.28
N GLU A 64 -1.05 -16.08 3.69
CA GLU A 64 -1.50 -17.48 3.74
C GLU A 64 -1.46 -18.01 5.18
N LYS A 65 -0.40 -17.68 5.90
CA LYS A 65 -0.25 -18.07 7.30
C LYS A 65 -1.31 -17.40 8.17
N TRP A 66 -1.58 -16.13 7.93
CA TRP A 66 -2.60 -15.39 8.68
C TRP A 66 -3.99 -16.01 8.50
N LEU A 67 -4.35 -16.37 7.25
CA LEU A 67 -5.64 -17.00 6.98
C LEU A 67 -5.76 -18.35 7.67
N ARG A 68 -4.69 -19.15 7.65
CA ARG A 68 -4.71 -20.48 8.29
C ARG A 68 -4.77 -20.40 9.81
N LYS A 69 -4.18 -19.38 10.41
CA LYS A 69 -4.03 -19.25 11.85
C LYS A 69 -5.04 -18.30 12.48
N GLY A 70 -6.03 -17.82 11.71
CA GLY A 70 -7.06 -16.94 12.26
C GLY A 70 -6.58 -15.52 12.54
N TRP A 71 -5.71 -15.00 11.68
CA TRP A 71 -5.21 -13.63 11.75
C TRP A 71 -4.38 -13.34 13.01
N VAL A 72 -3.52 -14.29 13.35
CA VAL A 72 -2.49 -14.08 14.38
C VAL A 72 -1.10 -14.22 13.75
N ASN A 73 -0.15 -13.47 14.28
CA ASN A 73 1.23 -13.49 13.81
C ASN A 73 2.04 -14.63 14.48
N ALA A 74 3.35 -14.70 14.19
CA ALA A 74 4.22 -15.71 14.73
C ALA A 74 4.31 -15.68 16.27
N LYS A 75 4.05 -14.53 16.88
CA LYS A 75 4.05 -14.36 18.33
C LYS A 75 2.68 -14.63 18.94
N LYS A 76 1.73 -15.13 18.17
CA LYS A 76 0.35 -15.40 18.57
C LYS A 76 -0.43 -14.15 18.98
N GLU A 77 0.01 -12.99 18.48
CA GLU A 77 -0.69 -11.72 18.66
C GLU A 77 -1.56 -11.41 17.44
N PRO A 78 -2.66 -10.65 17.57
CA PRO A 78 -3.45 -10.27 16.41
C PRO A 78 -2.60 -9.54 15.37
N VAL A 79 -2.83 -9.85 14.09
CA VAL A 79 -2.13 -9.17 13.00
C VAL A 79 -2.51 -7.70 12.99
N ALA A 80 -1.51 -6.82 13.03
CA ALA A 80 -1.72 -5.39 12.99
C ALA A 80 -2.30 -4.96 11.62
N ASN A 81 -3.13 -3.93 11.63
CA ASN A 81 -3.71 -3.34 10.41
C ASN A 81 -4.59 -4.31 9.62
N ARG A 82 -5.21 -5.27 10.29
CA ARG A 82 -6.08 -6.25 9.63
C ARG A 82 -7.21 -5.58 8.84
N ASP A 83 -7.72 -4.44 9.33
CA ASP A 83 -8.78 -3.70 8.66
C ASP A 83 -8.39 -3.25 7.24
N LEU A 84 -7.10 -3.06 6.97
CA LEU A 84 -6.57 -2.74 5.65
C LEU A 84 -6.04 -3.99 4.93
N TRP A 85 -5.38 -4.89 5.65
CA TRP A 85 -4.84 -6.12 5.07
C TRP A 85 -5.92 -7.04 4.51
N GLU A 86 -7.00 -7.23 5.25
CA GLU A 86 -8.03 -8.18 4.84
C GLU A 86 -8.68 -7.80 3.50
N PRO A 87 -9.16 -6.57 3.29
CA PRO A 87 -9.71 -6.19 1.99
C PRO A 87 -8.66 -6.19 0.87
N LEU A 88 -7.41 -5.85 1.18
CA LEU A 88 -6.34 -5.86 0.18
C LEU A 88 -6.04 -7.29 -0.28
N ILE A 89 -5.89 -8.22 0.66
CA ILE A 89 -5.62 -9.62 0.35
C ILE A 89 -6.78 -10.22 -0.44
N GLU A 90 -8.02 -9.94 -0.05
CA GLU A 90 -9.20 -10.40 -0.78
C GLU A 90 -9.21 -9.89 -2.21
N ALA A 91 -8.93 -8.60 -2.43
CA ALA A 91 -8.92 -8.00 -3.75
C ALA A 91 -7.82 -8.62 -4.64
N VAL A 92 -6.63 -8.82 -4.10
CA VAL A 92 -5.51 -9.41 -4.85
C VAL A 92 -5.84 -10.86 -5.24
N ARG A 93 -6.37 -11.64 -4.32
CA ARG A 93 -6.71 -13.05 -4.57
C ARG A 93 -7.85 -13.19 -5.59
N ALA A 94 -8.88 -12.36 -5.46
CA ALA A 94 -10.03 -12.42 -6.35
C ALA A 94 -9.65 -12.14 -7.80
N ARG A 95 -8.68 -11.27 -8.02
CA ARG A 95 -8.24 -10.88 -9.36
C ARG A 95 -7.24 -11.87 -9.97
N GLY A 96 -6.28 -12.32 -9.18
CA GLY A 96 -5.25 -13.26 -9.63
C GLY A 96 -4.23 -12.69 -10.62
N ASN A 97 -4.30 -11.39 -10.93
CA ASN A 97 -3.44 -10.74 -11.92
C ASN A 97 -2.69 -9.53 -11.35
N VAL A 98 -2.43 -9.53 -10.05
CA VAL A 98 -1.69 -8.47 -9.37
C VAL A 98 -0.33 -9.02 -8.93
N ASP A 99 0.74 -8.39 -9.41
CA ASP A 99 2.11 -8.73 -9.03
C ASP A 99 2.73 -7.58 -8.24
N PHE A 100 3.77 -7.89 -7.48
CA PHE A 100 4.44 -6.93 -6.62
C PHE A 100 5.94 -6.93 -6.89
N ARG A 101 6.53 -5.74 -6.94
CA ARG A 101 7.97 -5.56 -7.08
C ARG A 101 8.46 -4.52 -6.08
N TRP A 102 9.49 -4.87 -5.34
CA TRP A 102 10.12 -3.95 -4.40
C TRP A 102 11.17 -3.10 -5.10
N VAL A 103 11.23 -1.81 -4.76
CA VAL A 103 12.32 -0.90 -5.14
C VAL A 103 12.82 -0.23 -3.87
N LYS A 104 14.11 0.11 -3.87
CA LYS A 104 14.68 0.81 -2.72
C LYS A 104 14.20 2.27 -2.72
N GLY A 105 13.72 2.73 -1.55
CA GLY A 105 13.30 4.12 -1.40
C GLY A 105 14.49 5.07 -1.51
N HIS A 106 14.26 6.25 -2.06
CA HIS A 106 15.26 7.32 -2.24
C HIS A 106 16.50 6.86 -3.02
N SER A 107 16.32 5.94 -3.96
CA SER A 107 17.41 5.39 -4.76
C SER A 107 17.44 5.93 -6.19
N GLY A 108 16.63 6.94 -6.47
CA GLY A 108 16.54 7.54 -7.80
C GLY A 108 15.47 6.93 -8.69
N ASP A 109 14.63 6.04 -8.17
CA ASP A 109 13.46 5.58 -8.91
C ASP A 109 12.48 6.75 -9.04
N ARG A 110 12.33 7.25 -10.26
CA ARG A 110 11.56 8.46 -10.53
C ARG A 110 10.12 8.39 -10.05
N TRP A 111 9.46 7.28 -10.30
CA TRP A 111 8.02 7.17 -9.99
C TRP A 111 7.77 6.86 -8.53
N ASN A 112 8.68 6.15 -7.89
CA ASN A 112 8.61 5.97 -6.44
C ASN A 112 8.80 7.31 -5.72
N ASP A 113 9.76 8.11 -6.17
CA ASP A 113 9.99 9.44 -5.60
C ASP A 113 8.79 10.36 -5.84
N GLU A 114 8.14 10.26 -7.00
CA GLU A 114 6.94 11.03 -7.32
C GLU A 114 5.77 10.65 -6.39
N ALA A 115 5.57 9.36 -6.14
CA ALA A 115 4.53 8.91 -5.21
C ALA A 115 4.80 9.43 -3.80
N ASP A 116 6.05 9.37 -3.35
CA ASP A 116 6.44 9.93 -2.04
C ASP A 116 6.13 11.41 -1.95
N ARG A 117 6.48 12.17 -2.99
CA ARG A 117 6.24 13.62 -3.05
C ARG A 117 4.74 13.92 -2.94
N LEU A 118 3.91 13.20 -3.68
CA LEU A 118 2.46 13.38 -3.66
C LEU A 118 1.85 13.03 -2.30
N ALA A 119 2.35 11.96 -1.66
CA ALA A 119 1.90 11.57 -0.34
C ALA A 119 2.22 12.64 0.70
N VAL A 120 3.44 13.18 0.68
CA VAL A 120 3.85 14.28 1.57
C VAL A 120 3.00 15.52 1.32
N GLU A 121 2.76 15.86 0.05
CA GLU A 121 1.93 17.01 -0.31
C GLU A 121 0.50 16.87 0.21
N ALA A 122 -0.13 15.72 -0.01
CA ALA A 122 -1.48 15.46 0.48
C ALA A 122 -1.56 15.56 2.01
N GLY A 123 -0.56 15.00 2.71
CA GLY A 123 -0.50 15.07 4.16
C GLY A 123 -0.29 16.49 4.68
N THR A 124 0.55 17.27 3.99
CA THR A 124 0.84 18.66 4.36
C THR A 124 -0.37 19.56 4.11
N LEU A 125 -1.01 19.42 2.96
CA LEU A 125 -2.18 20.21 2.60
C LEU A 125 -3.47 19.71 3.26
N GLN A 126 -3.42 18.52 3.86
CA GLN A 126 -4.56 17.88 4.51
C GLN A 126 -5.74 17.74 3.57
N THR A 127 -5.48 17.26 2.36
CA THR A 127 -6.50 17.12 1.31
C THR A 127 -6.13 15.99 0.37
N ASP A 128 -7.14 15.48 -0.33
CA ASP A 128 -6.94 14.50 -1.39
C ASP A 128 -6.49 15.21 -2.67
N LEU A 129 -5.66 14.53 -3.45
CA LEU A 129 -5.15 15.01 -4.72
C LEU A 129 -5.41 13.96 -5.80
N SER A 130 -5.63 14.39 -7.03
CA SER A 130 -5.75 13.45 -8.16
C SER A 130 -5.46 14.16 -9.48
N GLY A 131 -5.06 13.40 -10.45
CA GLY A 131 -4.78 13.93 -11.77
C GLY A 131 -4.60 12.85 -12.83
#